data_e9a1486afc681f5d5e3d91a075730e61
#
_entry.id   e9a1486afc681f5d5e3d91a075730e61
#
_cell.length_a   1.000
_cell.length_b   1.000
_cell.length_c   1.000
_cell.angle_alpha   90.00
_cell.angle_beta   90.00
_cell.angle_gamma   90.00
#
_symmetry.space_group_name_H-M   'P 1'
#
loop_
_entity.id
_entity.type
_entity.pdbx_description
1 polymer ?
#
loop_
_entity_poly.entity_id
_entity_poly.type
_entity_poly.pdbx_seq_one_letter_code
_entity_poly.pdbx_strand_id
1 'polypeptide(L)'
;YHGHRRKIYIGPRGQEILMPFLFRAADGYCFSPAEAEAQRLIIKHQKRKINSAWGNAPGTNRKDKPIRVKGNVYTVAAYRIAIGRAIAKAFPAPAHLCQQDGETKQQWQKRLSKKEKAELKAWYKQYHWHPHQLRHNAATFLRKEFGLETARIILGHRSAAITEVYAEIDQQKAMEAIVRVG
;
A
#
# COMPACT_ATOMS: atom_id res chain seq x y z
N TYR A 1 -8.79 -19.17 5.86
CA TYR A 1 -9.19 -18.43 7.05
C TYR A 1 -10.52 -18.98 7.53
N HIS A 2 -10.50 -19.96 8.40
CA HIS A 2 -11.66 -20.55 9.08
C HIS A 2 -12.83 -21.05 8.20
N GLY A 3 -12.58 -21.43 6.93
CA GLY A 3 -13.55 -22.11 6.07
C GLY A 3 -14.77 -21.29 5.61
N HIS A 4 -14.86 -20.00 5.93
CA HIS A 4 -15.99 -19.17 5.56
C HIS A 4 -15.75 -18.43 4.24
N ARG A 5 -16.71 -18.55 3.32
CA ARG A 5 -16.76 -17.75 2.09
C ARG A 5 -17.03 -16.29 2.45
N ARG A 6 -16.13 -15.42 2.08
CA ARG A 6 -16.28 -13.96 2.25
C ARG A 6 -16.71 -13.34 0.93
N LYS A 7 -17.81 -12.61 0.94
CA LYS A 7 -18.20 -11.73 -0.18
C LYS A 7 -17.54 -10.37 0.02
N ILE A 8 -16.89 -9.86 -1.03
CA ILE A 8 -16.28 -8.54 -1.04
C ILE A 8 -17.05 -7.70 -2.04
N TYR A 9 -17.70 -6.66 -1.54
CA TYR A 9 -18.45 -5.72 -2.38
C TYR A 9 -17.47 -4.67 -2.93
N ILE A 10 -17.47 -4.49 -4.25
CA ILE A 10 -16.58 -3.57 -4.95
C ILE A 10 -17.46 -2.51 -5.60
N GLY A 11 -17.31 -1.27 -5.13
CA GLY A 11 -18.03 -0.12 -5.68
C GLY A 11 -17.56 0.26 -7.11
N PRO A 12 -18.30 1.13 -7.82
CA PRO A 12 -18.06 1.46 -9.24
C PRO A 12 -16.60 1.86 -9.51
N ARG A 13 -16.03 2.75 -8.72
CA ARG A 13 -14.62 3.18 -8.87
C ARG A 13 -13.61 2.05 -8.70
N GLY A 14 -13.88 1.11 -7.79
CA GLY A 14 -13.06 -0.09 -7.61
C GLY A 14 -13.19 -1.04 -8.80
N GLN A 15 -14.38 -1.16 -9.38
CA GLN A 15 -14.63 -1.94 -10.59
C GLN A 15 -13.86 -1.37 -11.79
N GLU A 16 -13.88 -0.06 -12.00
CA GLU A 16 -13.12 0.61 -13.06
C GLU A 16 -11.60 0.31 -12.95
N ILE A 17 -11.05 0.40 -11.74
CA ILE A 17 -9.63 0.11 -11.49
C ILE A 17 -9.29 -1.35 -11.77
N LEU A 18 -10.19 -2.27 -11.41
CA LEU A 18 -9.95 -3.71 -11.55
C LEU A 18 -10.26 -4.26 -12.93
N MET A 19 -11.14 -3.59 -13.70
CA MET A 19 -11.60 -4.05 -15.03
C MET A 19 -10.45 -4.53 -15.94
N PRO A 20 -9.34 -3.78 -16.12
CA PRO A 20 -8.24 -4.23 -16.98
C PRO A 20 -7.56 -5.51 -16.51
N PHE A 21 -7.74 -5.89 -15.24
CA PHE A 21 -7.12 -7.07 -14.63
C PHE A 21 -8.04 -8.27 -14.53
N LEU A 22 -9.33 -8.12 -14.86
CA LEU A 22 -10.32 -9.20 -14.78
C LEU A 22 -10.31 -10.13 -16.00
N PHE A 23 -9.76 -9.68 -17.14
CA PHE A 23 -9.60 -10.49 -18.36
C PHE A 23 -8.40 -11.43 -18.26
N ARG A 24 -8.38 -12.26 -17.22
CA ARG A 24 -7.33 -13.22 -16.91
C ARG A 24 -7.94 -14.58 -16.59
N ALA A 25 -7.10 -15.61 -16.51
CA ALA A 25 -7.53 -16.90 -15.99
C ALA A 25 -8.13 -16.72 -14.57
N ALA A 26 -9.20 -17.41 -14.28
CA ALA A 26 -9.98 -17.24 -13.03
C ALA A 26 -9.17 -17.52 -11.76
N ASP A 27 -8.11 -18.30 -11.85
CA ASP A 27 -7.13 -18.63 -10.81
C ASP A 27 -5.93 -17.65 -10.76
N GLY A 28 -5.83 -16.72 -11.73
CA GLY A 28 -4.76 -15.76 -11.84
C GLY A 28 -4.88 -14.59 -10.85
N TYR A 29 -3.73 -14.11 -10.35
CA TYR A 29 -3.70 -12.90 -9.53
C TYR A 29 -3.88 -11.66 -10.39
N CYS A 30 -4.71 -10.70 -9.94
CA CYS A 30 -4.91 -9.42 -10.63
C CYS A 30 -3.59 -8.63 -10.79
N PHE A 31 -2.69 -8.73 -9.83
CA PHE A 31 -1.42 -7.99 -9.80
C PHE A 31 -0.25 -8.95 -9.65
N SER A 32 0.71 -8.86 -10.57
CA SER A 32 1.92 -9.68 -10.58
C SER A 32 3.19 -8.82 -10.50
N PRO A 33 4.12 -9.11 -9.56
CA PRO A 33 5.42 -8.44 -9.52
C PRO A 33 6.23 -8.62 -10.81
N ALA A 34 6.13 -9.78 -11.44
CA ALA A 34 6.83 -10.08 -12.68
C ALA A 34 6.33 -9.20 -13.84
N GLU A 35 5.01 -9.02 -13.96
CA GLU A 35 4.42 -8.14 -14.97
C GLU A 35 4.74 -6.67 -14.71
N ALA A 36 4.60 -6.20 -13.46
CA ALA A 36 4.92 -4.84 -13.08
C ALA A 36 6.39 -4.49 -13.42
N GLU A 37 7.30 -5.42 -13.19
CA GLU A 37 8.70 -5.20 -13.54
C GLU A 37 8.95 -5.25 -15.05
N ALA A 38 8.28 -6.14 -15.80
CA ALA A 38 8.36 -6.18 -17.26
C ALA A 38 7.90 -4.85 -17.85
N GLN A 39 6.76 -4.33 -17.39
CA GLN A 39 6.24 -3.01 -17.80
C GLN A 39 7.19 -1.87 -17.43
N ARG A 40 7.76 -1.89 -16.23
CA ARG A 40 8.76 -0.90 -15.81
C ARG A 40 9.99 -0.90 -16.71
N LEU A 41 10.46 -2.06 -17.13
CA LEU A 41 11.60 -2.20 -18.05
C LEU A 41 11.28 -1.65 -19.43
N ILE A 42 10.07 -1.89 -19.96
CA ILE A 42 9.60 -1.34 -21.23
C ILE A 42 9.59 0.19 -21.17
N ILE A 43 8.97 0.76 -20.13
CA ILE A 43 8.93 2.22 -19.92
C ILE A 43 10.35 2.81 -19.81
N LYS A 44 11.24 2.13 -19.07
CA LYS A 44 12.63 2.55 -18.94
C LYS A 44 13.35 2.53 -20.28
N HIS A 45 13.09 1.51 -21.12
CA HIS A 45 13.66 1.42 -22.46
C HIS A 45 13.16 2.55 -23.37
N GLN A 46 11.86 2.83 -23.36
CA GLN A 46 11.27 3.94 -24.13
C GLN A 46 11.81 5.31 -23.73
N LYS A 47 12.13 5.50 -22.45
CA LYS A 47 12.69 6.76 -21.92
C LYS A 47 14.22 6.89 -22.09
N ARG A 48 14.87 5.93 -22.76
CA ARG A 48 16.33 6.03 -23.01
C ARG A 48 16.64 7.19 -23.95
N LYS A 49 17.64 7.98 -23.60
CA LYS A 49 18.17 9.08 -24.44
C LYS A 49 19.12 8.57 -25.54
N ILE A 50 19.62 7.34 -25.42
CA ILE A 50 20.50 6.68 -26.40
C ILE A 50 19.63 6.02 -27.45
N ASN A 51 20.06 6.01 -28.72
CA ASN A 51 19.36 5.35 -29.82
C ASN A 51 18.93 3.94 -29.41
N SER A 52 17.65 3.63 -29.62
CA SER A 52 17.05 2.34 -29.24
C SER A 52 17.64 1.15 -30.00
N ALA A 53 18.24 1.39 -31.16
CA ALA A 53 18.97 0.38 -31.93
C ALA A 53 20.30 -0.01 -31.28
N TRP A 54 20.82 0.81 -30.36
CA TRP A 54 22.06 0.53 -29.65
C TRP A 54 21.76 -0.02 -28.25
N GLY A 55 22.14 -1.24 -28.02
CA GLY A 55 22.00 -1.92 -26.73
C GLY A 55 20.88 -2.95 -26.72
N ASN A 56 20.75 -3.64 -25.59
CA ASN A 56 19.85 -4.76 -25.44
C ASN A 56 18.38 -4.33 -25.28
N ALA A 57 17.50 -4.98 -25.99
CA ALA A 57 16.06 -4.87 -25.76
C ALA A 57 15.68 -5.38 -24.35
N PRO A 58 14.55 -4.93 -23.77
CA PRO A 58 14.09 -5.43 -22.49
C PRO A 58 13.98 -6.95 -22.46
N GLY A 59 14.67 -7.59 -21.53
CA GLY A 59 14.65 -9.04 -21.37
C GLY A 59 15.74 -9.84 -22.07
N THR A 60 16.54 -9.23 -22.98
CA THR A 60 17.58 -9.96 -23.74
C THR A 60 18.86 -10.21 -22.93
N ASN A 61 19.17 -9.37 -21.93
CA ASN A 61 20.35 -9.53 -21.07
C ASN A 61 19.94 -10.08 -19.69
N ARG A 62 19.30 -11.22 -19.65
CA ARG A 62 18.96 -11.93 -18.42
C ARG A 62 20.01 -13.00 -18.14
N LYS A 63 20.39 -13.13 -16.86
CA LYS A 63 21.15 -14.28 -16.40
C LYS A 63 20.26 -15.53 -16.52
N ASP A 64 20.78 -16.63 -17.06
CA ASP A 64 20.03 -17.88 -17.20
C ASP A 64 19.56 -18.43 -15.83
N LYS A 65 20.37 -18.22 -14.80
CA LYS A 65 20.06 -18.61 -13.42
C LYS A 65 20.16 -17.38 -12.51
N PRO A 66 19.12 -16.54 -12.43
CA PRO A 66 19.14 -15.39 -11.52
C PRO A 66 19.04 -15.85 -10.08
N ILE A 67 19.83 -15.25 -9.18
CA ILE A 67 19.80 -15.51 -7.72
C ILE A 67 18.39 -15.22 -7.14
N ARG A 68 17.68 -14.25 -7.72
CA ARG A 68 16.32 -13.88 -7.32
C ARG A 68 15.41 -13.91 -8.53
N VAL A 69 14.54 -14.91 -8.57
CA VAL A 69 13.46 -14.97 -9.56
C VAL A 69 12.29 -14.11 -9.07
N LYS A 70 11.71 -13.32 -9.96
CA LYS A 70 10.51 -12.54 -9.65
C LYS A 70 9.32 -13.49 -9.64
N GLY A 71 8.59 -13.46 -8.53
CA GLY A 71 7.37 -14.26 -8.40
C GLY A 71 6.16 -13.60 -9.08
N ASN A 72 5.11 -14.38 -9.25
CA ASN A 72 3.82 -13.90 -9.76
C ASN A 72 2.92 -13.35 -8.65
N VAL A 73 3.34 -13.46 -7.39
CA VAL A 73 2.55 -13.08 -6.21
C VAL A 73 3.31 -12.07 -5.37
N TYR A 74 2.62 -11.00 -4.96
CA TYR A 74 3.15 -10.08 -3.96
C TYR A 74 3.13 -10.73 -2.59
N THR A 75 4.28 -10.82 -1.94
CA THR A 75 4.36 -11.18 -0.52
C THR A 75 3.95 -9.99 0.34
N VAL A 76 3.47 -10.26 1.57
CA VAL A 76 3.15 -9.20 2.56
C VAL A 76 4.35 -8.28 2.79
N ALA A 77 5.56 -8.83 2.85
CA ALA A 77 6.79 -8.05 3.00
C ALA A 77 7.05 -7.13 1.79
N ALA A 78 6.90 -7.65 0.56
CA ALA A 78 7.07 -6.86 -0.66
C ALA A 78 6.05 -5.72 -0.74
N TYR A 79 4.80 -5.98 -0.39
CA TYR A 79 3.73 -4.98 -0.37
C TYR A 79 4.02 -3.88 0.67
N ARG A 80 4.43 -4.25 1.89
CA ARG A 80 4.83 -3.29 2.92
C ARG A 80 6.01 -2.41 2.49
N ILE A 81 7.01 -3.00 1.83
CA ILE A 81 8.16 -2.25 1.30
C ILE A 81 7.71 -1.28 0.20
N ALA A 82 6.80 -1.70 -0.69
CA ALA A 82 6.28 -0.84 -1.75
C ALA A 82 5.55 0.39 -1.18
N ILE A 83 4.69 0.18 -0.16
CA ILE A 83 4.02 1.27 0.55
C ILE A 83 5.04 2.21 1.20
N GLY A 84 6.02 1.69 1.93
CA GLY A 84 7.06 2.51 2.57
C GLY A 84 7.85 3.36 1.57
N ARG A 85 8.17 2.81 0.38
CA ARG A 85 8.82 3.56 -0.70
C ARG A 85 7.91 4.65 -1.29
N ALA A 86 6.62 4.35 -1.46
CA ALA A 86 5.65 5.33 -1.94
C ALA A 86 5.49 6.49 -0.95
N ILE A 87 5.42 6.20 0.34
CA ILE A 87 5.38 7.21 1.41
C ILE A 87 6.64 8.08 1.40
N ALA A 88 7.83 7.47 1.36
CA ALA A 88 9.09 8.21 1.33
C ALA A 88 9.21 9.11 0.09
N LYS A 89 8.59 8.73 -1.03
CA LYS A 89 8.53 9.57 -2.24
C LYS A 89 7.52 10.70 -2.12
N ALA A 90 6.36 10.45 -1.52
CA ALA A 90 5.30 11.45 -1.35
C ALA A 90 5.62 12.46 -0.23
N PHE A 91 6.29 12.01 0.80
CA PHE A 91 6.67 12.78 1.99
C PHE A 91 8.17 12.61 2.26
N PRO A 92 9.05 13.22 1.44
CA PRO A 92 10.49 13.13 1.64
C PRO A 92 10.87 13.75 2.98
N ALA A 93 11.79 13.12 3.68
CA ALA A 93 12.35 13.68 4.90
C ALA A 93 13.14 14.97 4.59
N PRO A 94 13.35 15.86 5.58
CA PRO A 94 14.21 17.03 5.42
C PRO A 94 15.58 16.67 4.81
N ALA A 95 16.08 17.49 3.90
CA ALA A 95 17.26 17.19 3.09
C ALA A 95 18.49 16.78 3.92
N HIS A 96 18.72 17.42 5.08
CA HIS A 96 19.83 17.11 5.97
C HIS A 96 19.75 15.70 6.58
N LEU A 97 18.55 15.13 6.69
CA LEU A 97 18.31 13.77 7.17
C LEU A 97 18.33 12.72 6.06
N CYS A 98 18.25 13.13 4.80
CA CYS A 98 18.27 12.21 3.67
C CYS A 98 19.68 11.67 3.41
N GLN A 99 19.72 10.51 2.76
CA GLN A 99 20.95 9.95 2.21
C GLN A 99 21.44 10.86 1.08
N GLN A 100 22.72 11.23 1.08
CA GLN A 100 23.34 12.08 0.05
C GLN A 100 23.74 11.25 -1.17
N ASP A 101 23.91 11.93 -2.30
CA ASP A 101 24.37 11.28 -3.55
C ASP A 101 25.76 10.66 -3.35
N GLY A 102 25.90 9.41 -3.77
CA GLY A 102 27.12 8.63 -3.59
C GLY A 102 27.32 8.04 -2.20
N GLU A 103 26.51 8.40 -1.22
CA GLU A 103 26.60 7.87 0.15
C GLU A 103 26.00 6.48 0.24
N THR A 104 26.72 5.53 0.83
CA THR A 104 26.15 4.21 1.15
C THR A 104 25.23 4.30 2.36
N LYS A 105 24.30 3.34 2.50
CA LYS A 105 23.40 3.29 3.66
C LYS A 105 24.15 3.25 5.00
N GLN A 106 25.30 2.58 5.04
CA GLN A 106 26.13 2.51 6.26
C GLN A 106 26.77 3.85 6.59
N GLN A 107 27.30 4.56 5.59
CA GLN A 107 27.86 5.90 5.75
C GLN A 107 26.80 6.89 6.22
N TRP A 108 25.63 6.88 5.57
CA TRP A 108 24.47 7.67 5.99
C TRP A 108 24.11 7.44 7.45
N GLN A 109 23.97 6.18 7.87
CA GLN A 109 23.65 5.86 9.27
C GLN A 109 24.75 6.29 10.25
N LYS A 110 26.03 6.27 9.85
CA LYS A 110 27.14 6.76 10.68
C LYS A 110 27.18 8.29 10.74
N ARG A 111 26.87 8.97 9.64
CA ARG A 111 26.82 10.43 9.56
C ARG A 111 25.80 11.06 10.49
N LEU A 112 24.61 10.47 10.54
CA LEU A 112 23.53 10.98 11.38
C LEU A 112 23.86 10.84 12.87
N SER A 113 23.79 11.96 13.59
CA SER A 113 23.87 12.04 15.04
C SER A 113 22.69 11.31 15.70
N LYS A 114 22.78 11.08 17.00
CA LYS A 114 21.69 10.47 17.78
C LYS A 114 20.40 11.30 17.72
N LYS A 115 20.51 12.63 17.73
CA LYS A 115 19.39 13.58 17.62
C LYS A 115 18.73 13.50 16.24
N GLU A 116 19.50 13.54 15.17
CA GLU A 116 19.00 13.44 13.79
C GLU A 116 18.35 12.09 13.49
N LYS A 117 18.90 11.00 14.05
CA LYS A 117 18.22 9.68 13.97
C LYS A 117 16.86 9.67 14.66
N ALA A 118 16.74 10.33 15.80
CA ALA A 118 15.46 10.46 16.51
C ALA A 118 14.48 11.32 15.71
N GLU A 119 14.93 12.42 15.14
CA GLU A 119 14.14 13.29 14.26
C GLU A 119 13.65 12.55 13.01
N LEU A 120 14.54 11.82 12.34
CA LEU A 120 14.19 11.00 11.17
C LEU A 120 13.15 9.92 11.53
N LYS A 121 13.31 9.28 12.69
CA LYS A 121 12.34 8.29 13.20
C LYS A 121 10.99 8.93 13.48
N ALA A 122 10.96 10.12 14.07
CA ALA A 122 9.72 10.88 14.34
C ALA A 122 9.04 11.26 13.02
N TRP A 123 9.80 11.74 12.02
CA TRP A 123 9.30 12.04 10.69
C TRP A 123 8.62 10.82 10.04
N TYR A 124 9.31 9.69 9.99
CA TYR A 124 8.71 8.48 9.45
C TYR A 124 7.48 8.01 10.23
N LYS A 125 7.46 8.15 11.54
CA LYS A 125 6.31 7.79 12.37
C LYS A 125 5.09 8.67 12.05
N GLN A 126 5.27 9.94 11.74
CA GLN A 126 4.20 10.86 11.40
C GLN A 126 3.52 10.52 10.07
N TYR A 127 4.30 10.13 9.05
CA TYR A 127 3.79 9.88 7.69
C TYR A 127 3.61 8.40 7.38
N HIS A 128 4.14 7.52 8.22
CA HIS A 128 4.05 6.08 8.00
C HIS A 128 2.63 5.58 8.25
N TRP A 129 2.11 4.83 7.27
CA TRP A 129 0.87 4.10 7.42
C TRP A 129 1.02 2.66 6.89
N HIS A 130 0.10 1.78 7.25
CA HIS A 130 0.07 0.40 6.83
C HIS A 130 -1.36 0.00 6.46
N PRO A 131 -1.55 -1.02 5.61
CA PRO A 131 -2.86 -1.38 5.05
C PRO A 131 -3.96 -1.59 6.09
N HIS A 132 -3.60 -2.05 7.28
CA HIS A 132 -4.58 -2.27 8.35
C HIS A 132 -5.23 -0.96 8.83
N GLN A 133 -4.52 0.17 8.76
CA GLN A 133 -5.08 1.48 9.08
C GLN A 133 -6.19 1.89 8.11
N LEU A 134 -6.09 1.50 6.83
CA LEU A 134 -7.17 1.73 5.87
C LEU A 134 -8.45 0.99 6.29
N ARG A 135 -8.31 -0.20 6.87
CA ARG A 135 -9.45 -0.95 7.40
C ARG A 135 -10.06 -0.28 8.63
N HIS A 136 -9.24 0.30 9.52
CA HIS A 136 -9.73 1.09 10.65
C HIS A 136 -10.50 2.32 10.18
N ASN A 137 -9.90 3.09 9.27
CA ASN A 137 -10.56 4.29 8.73
C ASN A 137 -11.87 3.94 8.02
N ALA A 138 -11.89 2.85 7.24
CA ALA A 138 -13.11 2.37 6.62
C ALA A 138 -14.16 1.92 7.65
N ALA A 139 -13.74 1.28 8.75
CA ALA A 139 -14.64 0.88 9.83
C ALA A 139 -15.29 2.10 10.50
N THR A 140 -14.49 3.10 10.85
CA THR A 140 -14.96 4.35 11.45
C THR A 140 -15.93 5.08 10.51
N PHE A 141 -15.54 5.25 9.24
CA PHE A 141 -16.37 5.91 8.24
C PHE A 141 -17.69 5.16 8.00
N LEU A 142 -17.64 3.86 7.73
CA LEU A 142 -18.83 3.05 7.45
C LEU A 142 -19.78 3.01 8.66
N ARG A 143 -19.24 2.94 9.88
CA ARG A 143 -20.06 3.00 11.09
C ARG A 143 -20.77 4.34 11.22
N LYS A 144 -20.05 5.43 10.97
CA LYS A 144 -20.60 6.79 11.04
C LYS A 144 -21.74 6.99 10.04
N GLU A 145 -21.55 6.59 8.80
CA GLU A 145 -22.51 6.86 7.72
C GLU A 145 -23.65 5.85 7.66
N PHE A 146 -23.36 4.56 7.87
CA PHE A 146 -24.30 3.46 7.59
C PHE A 146 -24.62 2.59 8.80
N GLY A 147 -24.05 2.88 9.94
CA GLY A 147 -24.27 2.12 11.18
C GLY A 147 -23.39 0.88 11.32
N LEU A 148 -23.44 0.30 12.53
CA LEU A 148 -22.53 -0.77 12.95
C LEU A 148 -22.71 -2.07 12.14
N GLU A 149 -23.94 -2.50 11.89
CA GLU A 149 -24.22 -3.74 11.17
C GLU A 149 -23.80 -3.69 9.72
N THR A 150 -24.05 -2.58 9.03
CA THR A 150 -23.59 -2.38 7.65
C THR A 150 -22.07 -2.41 7.56
N ALA A 151 -21.40 -1.70 8.49
CA ALA A 151 -19.95 -1.72 8.57
C ALA A 151 -19.39 -3.14 8.81
N ARG A 152 -20.03 -3.91 9.70
CA ARG A 152 -19.68 -5.30 10.00
C ARG A 152 -19.73 -6.18 8.76
N ILE A 153 -20.81 -6.11 8.00
CA ILE A 153 -21.03 -6.90 6.79
C ILE A 153 -19.99 -6.55 5.72
N ILE A 154 -19.80 -5.26 5.42
CA ILE A 154 -18.86 -4.79 4.39
C ILE A 154 -17.43 -5.17 4.75
N LEU A 155 -17.04 -5.02 6.01
CA LEU A 155 -15.71 -5.36 6.49
C LEU A 155 -15.53 -6.88 6.67
N GLY A 156 -16.62 -7.66 6.68
CA GLY A 156 -16.60 -9.10 6.88
C GLY A 156 -16.16 -9.49 8.29
N HIS A 157 -16.58 -8.74 9.31
CA HIS A 157 -16.35 -9.09 10.71
C HIS A 157 -17.40 -10.09 11.19
N ARG A 158 -16.99 -11.12 11.92
CA ARG A 158 -17.92 -12.17 12.45
C ARG A 158 -18.84 -11.63 13.53
N SER A 159 -18.38 -10.69 14.35
CA SER A 159 -19.19 -10.08 15.39
C SER A 159 -19.10 -8.55 15.33
N ALA A 160 -20.13 -7.91 15.84
CA ALA A 160 -20.18 -6.45 16.00
C ALA A 160 -19.01 -5.93 16.90
N ALA A 161 -18.69 -6.67 17.95
CA ALA A 161 -17.58 -6.33 18.87
C ALA A 161 -16.24 -6.10 18.16
N ILE A 162 -15.95 -6.89 17.10
CA ILE A 162 -14.73 -6.66 16.30
C ILE A 162 -14.80 -5.32 15.55
N THR A 163 -15.98 -4.94 15.07
CA THR A 163 -16.17 -3.65 14.38
C THR A 163 -16.07 -2.49 15.36
N GLU A 164 -16.54 -2.67 16.59
CA GLU A 164 -16.45 -1.68 17.66
C GLU A 164 -15.00 -1.41 18.08
N VAL A 165 -14.18 -2.44 18.18
CA VAL A 165 -12.73 -2.29 18.47
C VAL A 165 -12.01 -1.45 17.41
N TYR A 166 -12.42 -1.54 16.15
CA TYR A 166 -11.78 -0.86 15.04
C TYR A 166 -12.40 0.50 14.69
N ALA A 167 -13.59 0.81 15.19
CA ALA A 167 -14.28 2.05 14.91
C ALA A 167 -14.31 2.93 16.17
N GLU A 168 -13.92 4.18 16.03
CA GLU A 168 -14.06 5.16 17.09
C GLU A 168 -15.53 5.41 17.41
N ILE A 169 -15.82 5.71 18.66
CA ILE A 169 -17.17 6.04 19.13
C ILE A 169 -17.55 7.40 18.53
N ASP A 170 -18.66 7.43 17.82
CA ASP A 170 -19.20 8.69 17.25
C ASP A 170 -19.96 9.47 18.30
N GLN A 171 -19.23 10.23 19.12
CA GLN A 171 -19.82 11.10 20.14
C GLN A 171 -20.68 12.22 19.54
N GLN A 172 -20.35 12.67 18.33
CA GLN A 172 -21.07 13.72 17.66
C GLN A 172 -22.51 13.31 17.34
N LYS A 173 -22.71 12.08 16.81
CA LYS A 173 -24.05 11.53 16.58
C LYS A 173 -24.86 11.37 17.86
N ALA A 174 -24.21 11.00 18.96
CA ALA A 174 -24.87 10.93 20.26
C ALA A 174 -25.34 12.29 20.72
N MET A 175 -24.52 13.32 20.57
CA MET A 175 -24.91 14.72 20.89
C MET A 175 -26.03 15.21 19.99
N GLU A 176 -25.96 14.97 18.67
CA GLU A 176 -27.01 15.34 17.73
C GLU A 176 -28.34 14.64 18.04
N ALA A 177 -28.28 13.36 18.43
CA ALA A 177 -29.45 12.60 18.82
C ALA A 177 -30.14 13.19 20.08
N ILE A 178 -29.34 13.53 21.10
CA ILE A 178 -29.86 14.16 22.34
C ILE A 178 -30.53 15.49 22.02
N VAL A 179 -29.94 16.31 21.15
CA VAL A 179 -30.53 17.62 20.76
C VAL A 179 -31.89 17.44 20.03
N ARG A 180 -32.06 16.31 19.30
CA ARG A 180 -33.33 16.01 18.59
C ARG A 180 -34.42 15.43 19.49
N VAL A 181 -34.01 14.75 20.54
CA VAL A 181 -34.96 14.04 21.41
C VAL A 181 -35.42 14.96 22.59
N GLY A 182 -34.71 16.01 22.86
CA GLY A 182 -35.16 16.93 23.83
C GLY A 182 -34.33 17.54 24.80
#